data_b995e8a4d58a202e1b105965d2209ba9
#
_entry.id   b995e8a4d58a202e1b105965d2209ba9
#
_cell.length_a   1.000
_cell.length_b   1.000
_cell.length_c   1.000
_cell.angle_alpha   90.00
_cell.angle_beta   90.00
_cell.angle_gamma   90.00
#
_symmetry.space_group_name_H-M   'P 1'
#
loop_
_entity.id
_entity.type
_entity.pdbx_description
1 polymer ?
#
loop_
_entity_poly.entity_id
_entity_poly.type
_entity_poly.pdbx_seq_one_letter_code
_entity_poly.pdbx_strand_id
1 'polypeptide(L)'
;MDNSIQAHQKELCNKLWAMANALRGNMEAYEFKNYILGMIFYYYLSDRTEKYMTNLLKDDNISYEDAWTDEEYKTAVVEEALRDLGFIIEPQFLFRKMVKMVENRSFDIEFLQKAINSLMESTLGNDSQEDFDGLFSDMQDRKSVV
;
A
#
# COMPACT_ATOMS: atom_id res chain seq x y z
N MET A 1 -23.29 3.31 17.28
CA MET A 1 -22.78 2.79 15.99
C MET A 1 -22.15 3.88 15.16
N ASP A 2 -22.83 4.98 14.97
CA ASP A 2 -22.31 6.08 14.16
C ASP A 2 -21.02 6.66 14.73
N ASN A 3 -20.89 6.69 16.06
CA ASN A 3 -19.70 7.22 16.72
C ASN A 3 -18.45 6.41 16.43
N SER A 4 -18.57 5.09 16.32
CA SER A 4 -17.40 4.26 16.06
C SER A 4 -16.93 4.37 14.61
N ILE A 5 -17.86 4.53 13.67
CA ILE A 5 -17.52 4.77 12.26
C ILE A 5 -16.85 6.13 12.10
N GLN A 6 -17.39 7.16 12.72
CA GLN A 6 -16.84 8.50 12.68
C GLN A 6 -15.45 8.54 13.31
N ALA A 7 -15.27 7.85 14.44
CA ALA A 7 -13.98 7.78 15.12
C ALA A 7 -12.94 7.09 14.24
N HIS A 8 -13.34 6.03 13.56
CA HIS A 8 -12.45 5.30 12.65
C HIS A 8 -12.04 6.17 11.47
N GLN A 9 -13.01 6.89 10.87
CA GLN A 9 -12.73 7.78 9.75
C GLN A 9 -11.81 8.92 10.16
N LYS A 10 -12.03 9.48 11.35
CA LYS A 10 -11.19 10.54 11.87
C LYS A 10 -9.75 10.06 12.09
N GLU A 11 -9.62 8.87 12.66
CA GLU A 11 -8.30 8.27 12.87
C GLU A 11 -7.57 8.05 11.56
N LEU A 12 -8.27 7.52 10.55
CA LEU A 12 -7.70 7.32 9.23
C LEU A 12 -7.27 8.64 8.61
N CYS A 13 -8.12 9.67 8.68
CA CYS A 13 -7.78 10.99 8.16
C CYS A 13 -6.54 11.55 8.83
N ASN A 14 -6.41 11.37 10.16
CA ASN A 14 -5.24 11.83 10.89
C ASN A 14 -3.97 11.13 10.43
N LYS A 15 -4.05 9.83 10.17
CA LYS A 15 -2.91 9.05 9.67
C LYS A 15 -2.50 9.50 8.28
N LEU A 16 -3.48 9.71 7.40
CA LEU A 16 -3.21 10.18 6.04
C LEU A 16 -2.60 11.58 6.05
N TRP A 17 -3.11 12.45 6.93
CA TRP A 17 -2.57 13.80 7.11
C TRP A 17 -1.11 13.76 7.57
N ALA A 18 -0.81 12.90 8.53
CA ALA A 18 0.56 12.76 9.04
C ALA A 18 1.51 12.28 7.95
N MET A 19 1.08 11.32 7.13
CA MET A 19 1.87 10.83 6.01
C MET A 19 2.09 11.93 4.97
N ALA A 20 1.02 12.66 4.64
CA ALA A 20 1.10 13.75 3.67
C ALA A 20 2.06 14.84 4.15
N ASN A 21 2.00 15.18 5.44
CA ASN A 21 2.90 16.18 6.02
C ASN A 21 4.36 15.75 5.94
N ALA A 22 4.64 14.46 6.10
CA ALA A 22 6.00 13.93 5.97
C ALA A 22 6.57 14.13 4.56
N LEU A 23 5.71 14.22 3.56
CA LEU A 23 6.12 14.36 2.16
C LEU A 23 6.10 15.81 1.65
N ARG A 24 5.43 16.70 2.38
CA ARG A 24 5.11 18.06 1.91
C ARG A 24 6.31 18.87 1.43
N GLY A 25 7.42 18.79 2.12
CA GLY A 25 8.60 19.58 1.84
C GLY A 25 9.31 19.26 0.53
N ASN A 26 8.93 18.17 -0.13
CA ASN A 26 9.65 17.65 -1.29
C ASN A 26 8.85 17.74 -2.59
N MET A 27 7.73 18.45 -2.60
CA MET A 27 6.89 18.48 -3.80
C MET A 27 6.07 19.76 -3.93
N GLU A 28 5.66 20.03 -5.16
CA GLU A 28 4.79 21.13 -5.50
C GLU A 28 3.35 20.87 -5.01
N ALA A 29 2.56 21.95 -4.86
CA ALA A 29 1.21 21.85 -4.35
C ALA A 29 0.32 20.89 -5.17
N TYR A 30 0.45 20.93 -6.50
CA TYR A 30 -0.38 20.06 -7.35
C TYR A 30 0.04 18.60 -7.24
N GLU A 31 1.32 18.34 -7.05
CA GLU A 31 1.82 16.97 -6.82
C GLU A 31 1.32 16.44 -5.48
N PHE A 32 1.32 17.30 -4.46
CA PHE A 32 0.87 16.95 -3.13
C PHE A 32 -0.58 16.44 -3.15
N LYS A 33 -1.45 17.11 -3.89
CA LYS A 33 -2.85 16.70 -4.03
C LYS A 33 -2.95 15.30 -4.64
N ASN A 34 -2.18 15.03 -5.69
CA ASN A 34 -2.18 13.72 -6.34
C ASN A 34 -1.67 12.63 -5.41
N TYR A 35 -0.65 12.95 -4.61
CA TYR A 35 -0.12 11.99 -3.64
C TYR A 35 -1.12 11.66 -2.54
N ILE A 36 -1.87 12.66 -2.06
CA ILE A 36 -2.91 12.41 -1.05
C ILE A 36 -3.95 11.44 -1.61
N LEU A 37 -4.43 11.70 -2.82
CA LEU A 37 -5.43 10.85 -3.45
C LEU A 37 -4.89 9.43 -3.66
N GLY A 38 -3.66 9.30 -4.14
CA GLY A 38 -3.01 8.02 -4.32
C GLY A 38 -2.84 7.26 -3.01
N MET A 39 -2.51 7.96 -1.93
CA MET A 39 -2.37 7.34 -0.61
C MET A 39 -3.71 6.81 -0.09
N ILE A 40 -4.81 7.49 -0.39
CA ILE A 40 -6.14 7.00 -0.03
C ILE A 40 -6.43 5.68 -0.73
N PHE A 41 -6.17 5.62 -2.04
CA PHE A 41 -6.33 4.37 -2.78
C PHE A 41 -5.41 3.29 -2.26
N TYR A 42 -4.17 3.65 -1.96
CA TYR A 42 -3.19 2.70 -1.43
C TYR A 42 -3.65 2.13 -0.09
N TYR A 43 -4.23 2.96 0.76
CA TYR A 43 -4.78 2.50 2.03
C TYR A 43 -5.82 1.40 1.81
N TYR A 44 -6.77 1.60 0.89
CA TYR A 44 -7.81 0.62 0.65
C TYR A 44 -7.25 -0.68 0.07
N LEU A 45 -6.27 -0.58 -0.80
CA LEU A 45 -5.61 -1.77 -1.36
C LEU A 45 -4.83 -2.52 -0.29
N SER A 46 -4.17 -1.79 0.60
CA SER A 46 -3.44 -2.38 1.72
C SER A 46 -4.38 -3.08 2.69
N ASP A 47 -5.49 -2.43 3.04
CA ASP A 47 -6.50 -3.01 3.92
C ASP A 47 -7.07 -4.30 3.32
N ARG A 48 -7.35 -4.28 2.03
CA ARG A 48 -7.86 -5.45 1.31
C ARG A 48 -6.84 -6.58 1.31
N THR A 49 -5.57 -6.26 1.11
CA THR A 49 -4.48 -7.24 1.15
C THR A 49 -4.40 -7.89 2.54
N GLU A 50 -4.42 -7.08 3.61
CA GLU A 50 -4.32 -7.62 4.96
C GLU A 50 -5.50 -8.52 5.32
N LYS A 51 -6.70 -8.13 4.97
CA LYS A 51 -7.89 -8.95 5.21
C LYS A 51 -7.82 -10.27 4.46
N TYR A 52 -7.38 -10.19 3.19
CA TYR A 52 -7.22 -11.38 2.37
C TYR A 52 -6.20 -12.34 2.96
N MET A 53 -5.04 -11.82 3.34
CA MET A 53 -3.97 -12.66 3.90
C MET A 53 -4.35 -13.24 5.26
N THR A 54 -5.01 -12.47 6.11
CA THR A 54 -5.48 -12.96 7.40
C THR A 54 -6.42 -14.14 7.21
N ASN A 55 -7.35 -14.02 6.27
CA ASN A 55 -8.29 -15.10 5.99
C ASN A 55 -7.59 -16.32 5.36
N LEU A 56 -6.66 -16.07 4.44
CA LEU A 56 -5.95 -17.15 3.74
C LEU A 56 -5.08 -17.97 4.69
N LEU A 57 -4.41 -17.31 5.63
CA LEU A 57 -3.42 -17.92 6.50
C LEU A 57 -3.94 -18.34 7.87
N LYS A 58 -5.20 -18.06 8.18
CA LYS A 58 -5.74 -18.27 9.52
C LYS A 58 -5.66 -19.73 9.98
N ASP A 59 -5.90 -20.67 9.09
CA ASP A 59 -5.90 -22.10 9.42
C ASP A 59 -4.49 -22.63 9.66
N ASP A 60 -3.50 -22.00 9.06
CA ASP A 60 -2.10 -22.36 9.22
C ASP A 60 -1.46 -21.66 10.43
N ASN A 61 -2.18 -20.72 11.03
CA ASN A 61 -1.73 -19.96 12.19
C ASN A 61 -0.36 -19.31 11.96
N ILE A 62 -0.19 -18.71 10.82
CA ILE A 62 1.07 -18.03 10.43
C ILE A 62 0.74 -16.59 10.00
N SER A 63 1.58 -15.64 10.38
CA SER A 63 1.40 -14.25 9.98
C SER A 63 1.83 -14.05 8.53
N TYR A 64 1.35 -12.96 7.91
CA TYR A 64 1.75 -12.63 6.56
C TYR A 64 3.27 -12.38 6.49
N GLU A 65 3.82 -11.68 7.48
CA GLU A 65 5.26 -11.42 7.57
C GLU A 65 6.07 -12.72 7.61
N ASP A 66 5.64 -13.66 8.42
CA ASP A 66 6.33 -14.96 8.53
C ASP A 66 6.18 -15.79 7.26
N ALA A 67 5.00 -15.78 6.66
CA ALA A 67 4.78 -16.47 5.38
C ALA A 67 5.71 -15.93 4.31
N TRP A 68 5.99 -14.64 4.33
CA TRP A 68 6.85 -14.00 3.33
C TRP A 68 8.31 -14.44 3.44
N THR A 69 8.73 -14.88 4.61
CA THR A 69 10.10 -15.36 4.83
C THR A 69 10.30 -16.84 4.43
N ASP A 70 9.22 -17.55 4.17
CA ASP A 70 9.26 -18.96 3.76
C ASP A 70 8.98 -19.08 2.27
N GLU A 71 9.91 -19.61 1.51
CA GLU A 71 9.79 -19.65 0.03
C GLU A 71 8.52 -20.34 -0.46
N GLU A 72 8.13 -21.45 0.18
CA GLU A 72 6.92 -22.15 -0.24
C GLU A 72 5.67 -21.36 0.04
N TYR A 73 5.56 -20.78 1.26
CA TYR A 73 4.42 -19.94 1.60
C TYR A 73 4.39 -18.68 0.76
N LYS A 74 5.54 -18.05 0.56
CA LYS A 74 5.63 -16.84 -0.25
C LYS A 74 5.10 -17.08 -1.66
N THR A 75 5.58 -18.14 -2.32
CA THR A 75 5.14 -18.48 -3.66
C THR A 75 3.64 -18.71 -3.70
N ALA A 76 3.12 -19.47 -2.73
CA ALA A 76 1.71 -19.81 -2.67
C ALA A 76 0.84 -18.56 -2.45
N VAL A 77 1.20 -17.68 -1.51
CA VAL A 77 0.38 -16.51 -1.22
C VAL A 77 0.41 -15.50 -2.38
N VAL A 78 1.55 -15.38 -3.06
CA VAL A 78 1.64 -14.52 -4.25
C VAL A 78 0.71 -15.01 -5.35
N GLU A 79 0.77 -16.32 -5.67
CA GLU A 79 -0.10 -16.89 -6.69
C GLU A 79 -1.58 -16.70 -6.36
N GLU A 80 -1.95 -16.98 -5.11
CA GLU A 80 -3.34 -16.83 -4.67
C GLU A 80 -3.81 -15.38 -4.75
N ALA A 81 -2.98 -14.44 -4.28
CA ALA A 81 -3.33 -13.02 -4.28
C ALA A 81 -3.49 -12.50 -5.71
N LEU A 82 -2.56 -12.84 -6.60
CA LEU A 82 -2.63 -12.38 -7.99
C LEU A 82 -3.85 -12.95 -8.70
N ARG A 83 -4.22 -14.19 -8.40
CA ARG A 83 -5.40 -14.81 -8.98
C ARG A 83 -6.69 -14.15 -8.46
N ASP A 84 -6.78 -13.93 -7.15
CA ASP A 84 -8.01 -13.49 -6.50
C ASP A 84 -8.16 -11.98 -6.44
N LEU A 85 -7.07 -11.24 -6.26
CA LEU A 85 -7.09 -9.79 -6.13
C LEU A 85 -6.58 -9.05 -7.38
N GLY A 86 -5.70 -9.68 -8.14
CA GLY A 86 -5.07 -9.06 -9.30
C GLY A 86 -3.86 -8.20 -8.95
N PHE A 87 -3.48 -8.16 -7.68
CA PHE A 87 -2.33 -7.39 -7.21
C PHE A 87 -1.86 -7.97 -5.88
N ILE A 88 -0.69 -7.53 -5.44
CA ILE A 88 -0.21 -7.85 -4.09
C ILE A 88 0.60 -6.68 -3.54
N ILE A 89 0.43 -6.42 -2.24
CA ILE A 89 1.27 -5.48 -1.51
C ILE A 89 2.11 -6.32 -0.55
N GLU A 90 3.43 -6.22 -0.70
CA GLU A 90 4.37 -6.97 0.15
C GLU A 90 4.26 -6.51 1.61
N PRO A 91 4.54 -7.38 2.58
CA PRO A 91 4.32 -7.03 3.99
C PRO A 91 5.00 -5.75 4.45
N GLN A 92 6.22 -5.50 3.98
CA GLN A 92 6.96 -4.30 4.40
C GLN A 92 6.36 -3.01 3.85
N PHE A 93 5.50 -3.11 2.83
CA PHE A 93 4.88 -1.95 2.19
C PHE A 93 3.42 -1.74 2.62
N LEU A 94 2.94 -2.49 3.60
CA LEU A 94 1.58 -2.31 4.10
C LEU A 94 1.41 -0.92 4.71
N PHE A 95 0.22 -0.36 4.57
CA PHE A 95 -0.08 0.99 5.06
C PHE A 95 0.26 1.17 6.54
N ARG A 96 -0.06 0.18 7.39
CA ARG A 96 0.25 0.27 8.82
C ARG A 96 1.74 0.35 9.10
N LYS A 97 2.57 -0.22 8.23
CA LYS A 97 4.03 -0.11 8.36
C LYS A 97 4.48 1.30 8.02
N MET A 98 3.86 1.93 7.03
CA MET A 98 4.14 3.31 6.68
C MET A 98 3.78 4.26 7.83
N VAL A 99 2.66 4.00 8.50
CA VAL A 99 2.25 4.80 9.66
C VAL A 99 3.32 4.74 10.74
N LYS A 100 3.86 3.55 11.00
CA LYS A 100 4.95 3.40 11.97
C LYS A 100 6.21 4.16 11.55
N MET A 101 6.50 4.16 10.26
CA MET A 101 7.64 4.91 9.73
C MET A 101 7.47 6.41 9.92
N VAL A 102 6.24 6.92 9.79
CA VAL A 102 5.95 8.33 10.07
C VAL A 102 6.25 8.64 11.53
N GLU A 103 5.81 7.77 12.44
CA GLU A 103 6.06 7.92 13.87
C GLU A 103 7.56 7.93 14.19
N ASN A 104 8.33 7.13 13.47
CA ASN A 104 9.79 7.02 13.64
C ASN A 104 10.56 8.05 12.82
N ARG A 105 9.85 8.89 12.07
CA ARG A 105 10.44 9.90 11.19
C ARG A 105 11.32 9.31 10.08
N SER A 106 11.01 8.10 9.67
CA SER A 106 11.75 7.40 8.59
C SER A 106 10.96 7.30 7.30
N PHE A 107 9.72 7.79 7.27
CA PHE A 107 8.89 7.76 6.05
C PHE A 107 9.29 8.90 5.13
N ASP A 108 9.57 8.57 3.87
CA ASP A 108 9.92 9.57 2.86
C ASP A 108 9.32 9.19 1.51
N ILE A 109 9.48 10.09 0.54
CA ILE A 109 8.93 9.92 -0.79
C ILE A 109 9.56 8.72 -1.52
N GLU A 110 10.83 8.46 -1.27
CA GLU A 110 11.52 7.34 -1.91
C GLU A 110 10.91 6.01 -1.48
N PHE A 111 10.60 5.87 -0.20
CA PHE A 111 9.95 4.65 0.28
C PHE A 111 8.56 4.49 -0.33
N LEU A 112 7.78 5.57 -0.37
CA LEU A 112 6.45 5.53 -0.98
C LEU A 112 6.54 5.13 -2.45
N GLN A 113 7.50 5.69 -3.19
CA GLN A 113 7.69 5.33 -4.60
C GLN A 113 8.07 3.87 -4.78
N LYS A 114 8.91 3.33 -3.89
CA LYS A 114 9.24 1.91 -3.91
C LYS A 114 8.02 1.04 -3.69
N ALA A 115 7.18 1.43 -2.73
CA ALA A 115 5.96 0.70 -2.43
C ALA A 115 5.00 0.70 -3.62
N ILE A 116 4.81 1.86 -4.24
CA ILE A 116 3.94 2.00 -5.41
C ILE A 116 4.50 1.20 -6.59
N ASN A 117 5.80 1.28 -6.83
CA ASN A 117 6.43 0.54 -7.92
C ASN A 117 6.29 -0.97 -7.72
N SER A 118 6.46 -1.45 -6.49
CA SER A 118 6.28 -2.86 -6.17
C SER A 118 4.84 -3.32 -6.46
N LEU A 119 3.87 -2.50 -6.05
CA LEU A 119 2.46 -2.78 -6.30
C LEU A 119 2.19 -2.84 -7.81
N MET A 120 2.67 -1.85 -8.56
CA MET A 120 2.47 -1.79 -10.00
C MET A 120 3.09 -2.98 -10.71
N GLU A 121 4.31 -3.36 -10.32
CA GLU A 121 4.97 -4.53 -10.89
C GLU A 121 4.17 -5.81 -10.67
N SER A 122 3.49 -5.92 -9.54
CA SER A 122 2.69 -7.10 -9.24
C SER A 122 1.50 -7.24 -10.21
N THR A 123 1.04 -6.14 -10.79
CA THR A 123 -0.10 -6.16 -11.72
C THR A 123 0.30 -6.46 -13.17
N LEU A 124 1.58 -6.51 -13.49
CA LEU A 124 2.04 -6.72 -14.86
C LEU A 124 1.49 -8.04 -15.42
N GLY A 125 0.85 -7.95 -16.58
CA GLY A 125 0.24 -9.09 -17.21
C GLY A 125 -1.14 -9.46 -16.71
N ASN A 126 -1.66 -8.75 -15.70
CA ASN A 126 -3.01 -8.97 -15.18
C ASN A 126 -3.97 -7.93 -15.76
N ASP A 127 -5.26 -8.26 -15.73
CA ASP A 127 -6.31 -7.36 -16.21
C ASP A 127 -6.36 -6.04 -15.42
N SER A 128 -5.92 -6.09 -14.17
CA SER A 128 -5.89 -4.91 -13.29
C SER A 128 -4.82 -3.88 -13.64
N GLN A 129 -3.86 -4.24 -14.48
CA GLN A 129 -2.71 -3.36 -14.76
C GLN A 129 -3.12 -1.97 -15.23
N GLU A 130 -4.04 -1.89 -16.19
CA GLU A 130 -4.51 -0.61 -16.74
C GLU A 130 -5.12 0.29 -15.68
N ASP A 131 -5.96 -0.29 -14.82
CA ASP A 131 -6.63 0.45 -13.76
C ASP A 131 -5.63 1.04 -12.77
N PHE A 132 -4.63 0.25 -12.41
CA PHE A 132 -3.63 0.69 -11.44
C PHE A 132 -2.68 1.71 -12.07
N ASP A 133 -2.33 1.56 -13.34
CA ASP A 133 -1.54 2.55 -14.05
C ASP A 133 -2.24 3.91 -14.01
N GLY A 134 -3.55 3.93 -14.22
CA GLY A 134 -4.32 5.17 -14.16
C GLY A 134 -4.37 5.80 -12.78
N LEU A 135 -4.40 4.97 -11.73
CA LEU A 135 -4.49 5.47 -10.35
C LEU A 135 -3.16 6.05 -9.85
N PHE A 136 -2.05 5.48 -10.25
CA PHE A 136 -0.75 5.76 -9.62
C PHE A 136 0.29 6.37 -10.56
N SER A 137 -0.07 6.67 -11.79
CA SER A 137 0.89 7.20 -12.77
C SER A 137 1.60 8.45 -12.29
N ASP A 138 0.89 9.33 -11.59
CA ASP A 138 1.44 10.59 -11.10
C ASP A 138 2.37 10.41 -9.91
N MET A 139 2.36 9.23 -9.30
CA MET A 139 3.16 8.91 -8.12
C MET A 139 4.36 8.02 -8.43
N GLN A 140 4.51 7.58 -9.67
CA GLN A 140 5.63 6.72 -10.05
C GLN A 140 6.94 7.51 -10.06
N ASP A 141 8.05 6.78 -9.88
CA ASP A 141 9.37 7.39 -9.88
C ASP A 141 9.66 7.97 -11.25
N ARG A 142 9.80 9.31 -11.32
CA ARG A 142 10.04 10.02 -12.56
C ARG A 142 11.46 9.89 -13.09
N LYS A 143 12.38 9.41 -12.27
CA LYS A 143 13.77 9.22 -12.71
C LYS A 143 13.87 8.22 -13.84
N SER A 144 12.94 7.28 -13.89
CA SER A 144 12.92 6.25 -14.93
C SER A 144 12.39 6.78 -16.26
N VAL A 145 11.83 7.98 -16.30
CA VAL A 145 11.24 8.58 -17.49
C VAL A 145 12.27 9.36 -18.30
N VAL A 146 13.34 9.75 -17.66
CA VAL A 146 14.43 10.46 -18.31
C VAL A 146 15.41 9.49 -18.95
#